data_293c1ae2faf7bf9783946479034868fd
#
_entry.id   293c1ae2faf7bf9783946479034868fd
#
_cell.length_a   1.000
_cell.length_b   1.000
_cell.length_c   1.000
_cell.angle_alpha   90.00
_cell.angle_beta   90.00
_cell.angle_gamma   90.00
#
_symmetry.space_group_name_H-M   'P 1'
#
loop_
_entity.id
_entity.type
_entity.pdbx_description
1 polymer ?
#
loop_
_entity_poly.entity_id
_entity_poly.type
_entity_poly.pdbx_seq_one_letter_code
_entity_poly.pdbx_strand_id
1 'polypeptide(L)'
;MKTKRFWPVGLAVLLVLMLLGSALFVTRTSAAGQKYRWDIIRVDFAAASINAGGHASAIANDGSTITLTGEGTFNAASNFGNRNVTGGGTWQTFDPSGNATASGTYQVTGFVSFTVAPGTARLPNDNIGNIKDQRGGLLFVTIQYSDGSPGVLAVSCDLLGTPDSVFEGIRVSKGFVDYWNGTAPVGGVNGNRTNFHILP
;
A
#
# COMPACT_ATOMS: atom_id res chain seq x y z
N MET A 1 29.79 -15.75 -76.37
CA MET A 1 28.76 -14.91 -75.72
C MET A 1 28.74 -15.27 -74.23
N LYS A 2 29.17 -14.39 -73.32
CA LYS A 2 29.15 -14.58 -71.86
C LYS A 2 27.96 -13.85 -71.29
N THR A 3 26.97 -14.59 -70.82
CA THR A 3 25.78 -14.05 -70.10
C THR A 3 26.14 -13.72 -68.66
N LYS A 4 26.11 -12.42 -68.28
CA LYS A 4 26.28 -11.99 -66.93
C LYS A 4 24.96 -12.21 -66.15
N ARG A 5 25.00 -13.08 -65.12
CA ARG A 5 23.90 -13.27 -64.18
C ARG A 5 23.90 -12.09 -63.16
N PHE A 6 22.92 -11.21 -63.26
CA PHE A 6 22.63 -10.24 -62.22
C PHE A 6 21.85 -10.98 -61.11
N TRP A 7 22.44 -11.08 -59.94
CA TRP A 7 21.76 -11.58 -58.74
C TRP A 7 20.99 -10.41 -58.08
N PRO A 8 19.75 -10.61 -57.61
CA PRO A 8 18.96 -9.52 -57.06
C PRO A 8 19.36 -9.26 -55.59
N VAL A 9 20.41 -8.45 -55.37
CA VAL A 9 20.82 -8.00 -54.05
C VAL A 9 19.72 -7.10 -53.41
N GLY A 10 18.84 -6.52 -54.25
CA GLY A 10 17.77 -5.65 -53.76
C GLY A 10 16.65 -6.33 -52.98
N LEU A 11 16.39 -7.63 -53.22
CA LEU A 11 15.28 -8.35 -52.55
C LEU A 11 15.64 -8.72 -51.09
N ALA A 12 16.92 -9.01 -50.82
CA ALA A 12 17.40 -9.36 -49.46
C ALA A 12 17.38 -8.16 -48.50
N VAL A 13 17.70 -6.95 -49.01
CA VAL A 13 17.69 -5.71 -48.20
C VAL A 13 16.26 -5.32 -47.83
N LEU A 14 15.28 -5.53 -48.69
CA LEU A 14 13.87 -5.21 -48.39
C LEU A 14 13.27 -6.13 -47.34
N LEU A 15 13.64 -7.41 -47.33
CA LEU A 15 13.19 -8.41 -46.32
C LEU A 15 13.78 -8.14 -44.93
N VAL A 16 15.04 -7.69 -44.84
CA VAL A 16 15.68 -7.34 -43.58
C VAL A 16 15.08 -6.06 -42.98
N LEU A 17 14.71 -5.08 -43.80
CA LEU A 17 14.03 -3.88 -43.36
C LEU A 17 12.62 -4.11 -42.86
N MET A 18 11.87 -5.08 -43.45
CA MET A 18 10.54 -5.46 -42.96
C MET A 18 10.63 -6.24 -41.62
N LEU A 19 11.64 -7.03 -41.37
CA LEU A 19 11.85 -7.73 -40.11
C LEU A 19 12.28 -6.81 -38.97
N LEU A 20 13.01 -5.74 -39.26
CA LEU A 20 13.38 -4.72 -38.27
C LEU A 20 12.23 -3.76 -37.92
N GLY A 21 11.28 -3.54 -38.84
CA GLY A 21 10.10 -2.72 -38.61
C GLY A 21 9.06 -3.37 -37.69
N SER A 22 9.01 -4.69 -37.61
CA SER A 22 8.03 -5.42 -36.79
C SER A 22 8.39 -5.48 -35.30
N ALA A 23 9.63 -5.16 -34.94
CA ALA A 23 10.10 -5.23 -33.54
C ALA A 23 9.79 -3.98 -32.72
N LEU A 24 9.23 -2.92 -33.32
CA LEU A 24 9.05 -1.62 -32.62
C LEU A 24 7.62 -1.37 -32.12
N PHE A 25 6.66 -2.26 -32.39
CA PHE A 25 5.32 -2.15 -31.82
C PHE A 25 5.09 -3.21 -30.76
N VAL A 26 5.97 -3.30 -29.75
CA VAL A 26 5.55 -3.81 -28.44
C VAL A 26 4.69 -2.70 -27.83
N THR A 27 3.41 -2.70 -28.14
CA THR A 27 2.43 -2.01 -27.32
C THR A 27 2.58 -2.62 -25.91
N ARG A 28 3.23 -1.89 -25.01
CA ARG A 28 3.12 -2.15 -23.58
C ARG A 28 1.65 -1.89 -23.25
N THR A 29 0.81 -2.92 -23.38
CA THR A 29 -0.44 -2.97 -22.66
C THR A 29 -0.02 -2.91 -21.20
N SER A 30 -0.08 -1.71 -20.61
CA SER A 30 -0.05 -1.55 -19.17
C SER A 30 -1.21 -2.40 -18.69
N ALA A 31 -0.93 -3.58 -18.16
CA ALA A 31 -1.94 -4.35 -17.46
C ALA A 31 -2.47 -3.39 -16.40
N ALA A 32 -3.78 -3.12 -16.44
CA ALA A 32 -4.42 -2.33 -15.40
C ALA A 32 -4.05 -3.01 -14.08
N GLY A 33 -3.21 -2.36 -13.26
CA GLY A 33 -2.69 -2.99 -12.07
C GLY A 33 -3.84 -3.32 -11.13
N GLN A 34 -3.67 -4.39 -10.37
CA GLN A 34 -4.66 -4.80 -9.38
C GLN A 34 -4.96 -3.64 -8.43
N LYS A 35 -6.23 -3.32 -8.28
CA LYS A 35 -6.71 -2.33 -7.31
C LYS A 35 -6.91 -2.97 -5.96
N TYR A 36 -6.53 -2.26 -4.92
CA TYR A 36 -6.67 -2.68 -3.53
C TYR A 36 -7.38 -1.61 -2.71
N ARG A 37 -8.07 -2.06 -1.68
CA ARG A 37 -8.48 -1.26 -0.52
C ARG A 37 -7.50 -1.56 0.62
N TRP A 38 -7.18 -0.56 1.44
CA TRP A 38 -6.48 -0.70 2.70
C TRP A 38 -7.32 -0.11 3.83
N ASP A 39 -7.27 -0.75 4.99
CA ASP A 39 -8.03 -0.34 6.17
C ASP A 39 -7.19 -0.51 7.43
N ILE A 40 -7.33 0.44 8.36
CA ILE A 40 -7.02 0.23 9.77
C ILE A 40 -8.29 -0.33 10.38
N ILE A 41 -8.26 -1.57 10.85
CA ILE A 41 -9.43 -2.35 11.20
C ILE A 41 -9.57 -2.55 12.71
N ARG A 42 -10.80 -2.80 13.13
CA ARG A 42 -11.12 -3.34 14.44
C ARG A 42 -11.39 -4.83 14.31
N VAL A 43 -10.70 -5.63 15.13
CA VAL A 43 -10.92 -7.08 15.22
C VAL A 43 -11.76 -7.39 16.46
N ASP A 44 -12.82 -8.17 16.28
CA ASP A 44 -13.59 -8.77 17.34
C ASP A 44 -13.32 -10.28 17.33
N PHE A 45 -12.48 -10.74 18.26
CA PHE A 45 -12.12 -12.16 18.34
C PHE A 45 -13.27 -13.05 18.84
N ALA A 46 -14.18 -12.51 19.66
CA ALA A 46 -15.34 -13.27 20.15
C ALA A 46 -16.34 -13.53 19.02
N ALA A 47 -16.57 -12.54 18.18
CA ALA A 47 -17.41 -12.68 16.99
C ALA A 47 -16.66 -13.25 15.77
N ALA A 48 -15.37 -13.51 15.90
CA ALA A 48 -14.49 -13.90 14.81
C ALA A 48 -14.62 -12.98 13.57
N SER A 49 -14.66 -11.65 13.79
CA SER A 49 -14.96 -10.67 12.76
C SER A 49 -13.92 -9.56 12.64
N ILE A 50 -13.83 -9.01 11.43
CA ILE A 50 -13.13 -7.75 11.16
C ILE A 50 -14.14 -6.67 10.76
N ASN A 51 -13.88 -5.43 11.22
CA ASN A 51 -14.76 -4.29 11.03
C ASN A 51 -13.93 -3.06 10.66
N ALA A 52 -14.49 -2.14 9.90
CA ALA A 52 -13.90 -0.84 9.64
C ALA A 52 -13.82 0.01 10.92
N GLY A 53 -13.04 1.11 10.88
CA GLY A 53 -12.96 2.08 11.97
C GLY A 53 -12.13 1.64 13.17
N GLY A 54 -11.06 0.89 12.91
CA GLY A 54 -10.04 0.54 13.90
C GLY A 54 -9.06 1.68 14.16
N HIS A 55 -8.14 1.42 15.11
CA HIS A 55 -7.06 2.32 15.49
C HIS A 55 -5.73 1.58 15.42
N ALA A 56 -4.70 2.27 14.95
CA ALA A 56 -3.33 1.78 15.01
C ALA A 56 -2.41 2.86 15.54
N SER A 57 -1.42 2.46 16.34
CA SER A 57 -0.48 3.37 16.98
C SER A 57 0.96 3.01 16.67
N ALA A 58 1.81 4.02 16.72
CA ALA A 58 3.25 3.87 16.64
C ALA A 58 3.93 4.83 17.61
N ILE A 59 5.17 4.51 18.02
CA ILE A 59 5.90 5.24 19.04
C ILE A 59 7.20 5.81 18.46
N ALA A 60 7.54 7.03 18.84
CA ALA A 60 8.82 7.67 18.55
C ALA A 60 9.88 7.29 19.60
N ASN A 61 11.14 7.61 19.29
CA ASN A 61 12.25 7.28 20.19
C ASN A 61 12.23 8.05 21.53
N ASP A 62 11.54 9.20 21.58
CA ASP A 62 11.35 9.98 22.78
C ASP A 62 10.20 9.47 23.68
N GLY A 63 9.51 8.41 23.24
CA GLY A 63 8.37 7.82 23.93
C GLY A 63 7.02 8.46 23.60
N SER A 64 6.99 9.54 22.81
CA SER A 64 5.73 10.08 22.30
C SER A 64 5.06 9.10 21.32
N THR A 65 3.74 9.10 21.25
CA THR A 65 2.99 8.19 20.40
C THR A 65 2.05 8.93 19.45
N ILE A 66 1.73 8.28 18.33
CA ILE A 66 0.68 8.71 17.42
C ILE A 66 -0.30 7.56 17.22
N THR A 67 -1.59 7.88 17.18
CA THR A 67 -2.67 6.94 16.85
C THR A 67 -3.40 7.43 15.61
N LEU A 68 -3.60 6.54 14.65
CA LEU A 68 -4.34 6.82 13.42
C LEU A 68 -5.57 5.92 13.31
N THR A 69 -6.60 6.46 12.66
CA THR A 69 -7.64 5.69 11.97
C THR A 69 -7.44 5.85 10.47
N GLY A 70 -8.06 5.04 9.64
CA GLY A 70 -8.03 5.33 8.20
C GLY A 70 -8.34 4.16 7.29
N GLU A 71 -8.65 4.54 6.06
CA GLU A 71 -8.92 3.63 4.95
C GLU A 71 -8.62 4.33 3.62
N GLY A 72 -8.58 3.56 2.54
CA GLY A 72 -8.44 4.11 1.21
C GLY A 72 -8.25 3.06 0.14
N THR A 73 -7.91 3.49 -1.07
CA THR A 73 -7.69 2.61 -2.21
C THR A 73 -6.43 2.99 -2.96
N PHE A 74 -5.81 2.02 -3.62
CA PHE A 74 -4.67 2.25 -4.50
C PHE A 74 -4.63 1.22 -5.63
N ASN A 75 -3.87 1.55 -6.69
CA ASN A 75 -3.55 0.62 -7.75
C ASN A 75 -2.08 0.17 -7.58
N ALA A 76 -1.84 -1.14 -7.46
CA ALA A 76 -0.50 -1.68 -7.21
C ALA A 76 0.49 -1.48 -8.38
N ALA A 77 0.01 -1.19 -9.59
CA ALA A 77 0.87 -0.82 -10.72
C ALA A 77 1.20 0.67 -10.77
N SER A 78 0.78 1.45 -9.79
CA SER A 78 1.10 2.87 -9.72
C SER A 78 2.60 3.09 -9.54
N ASN A 79 3.15 4.08 -10.23
CA ASN A 79 4.52 4.53 -10.01
C ASN A 79 4.56 5.51 -8.83
N PHE A 80 5.75 5.67 -8.24
CA PHE A 80 6.01 6.65 -7.20
C PHE A 80 5.44 8.03 -7.57
N GLY A 81 4.74 8.67 -6.62
CA GLY A 81 4.11 9.98 -6.82
C GLY A 81 2.80 9.94 -7.61
N ASN A 82 2.34 8.76 -8.05
CA ASN A 82 1.05 8.64 -8.73
C ASN A 82 -0.11 8.94 -7.77
N ARG A 83 -1.07 9.73 -8.24
CA ARG A 83 -2.28 10.12 -7.49
C ARG A 83 -3.42 9.09 -7.58
N ASN A 84 -3.19 7.92 -8.19
CA ASN A 84 -4.16 6.81 -8.20
C ASN A 84 -4.18 6.08 -6.84
N VAL A 85 -4.10 6.84 -5.79
CA VAL A 85 -4.25 6.44 -4.40
C VAL A 85 -5.21 7.40 -3.72
N THR A 86 -6.05 6.87 -2.87
CA THR A 86 -6.98 7.66 -2.05
C THR A 86 -6.87 7.24 -0.62
N GLY A 87 -7.43 8.02 0.26
CA GLY A 87 -7.60 7.66 1.65
C GLY A 87 -7.29 8.79 2.60
N GLY A 88 -7.46 8.47 3.86
CA GLY A 88 -7.26 9.39 4.96
C GLY A 88 -7.93 8.87 6.21
N GLY A 89 -7.93 9.69 7.23
CA GLY A 89 -8.50 9.37 8.52
C GLY A 89 -8.23 10.46 9.55
N THR A 90 -8.25 10.06 10.81
CA THR A 90 -7.91 10.95 11.93
C THR A 90 -6.56 10.58 12.50
N TRP A 91 -5.95 11.53 13.19
CA TRP A 91 -4.73 11.32 13.96
C TRP A 91 -4.85 11.98 15.33
N GLN A 92 -4.13 11.42 16.29
CA GLN A 92 -3.92 11.99 17.62
C GLN A 92 -2.53 11.66 18.11
N THR A 93 -1.83 12.66 18.66
CA THR A 93 -0.52 12.48 19.28
C THR A 93 -0.61 12.56 20.80
N PHE A 94 0.31 11.89 21.47
CA PHE A 94 0.40 11.82 22.92
C PHE A 94 1.84 12.02 23.36
N ASP A 95 2.03 12.68 24.50
CA ASP A 95 3.33 12.75 25.15
C ASP A 95 3.75 11.38 25.74
N PRO A 96 5.00 11.22 26.22
CA PRO A 96 5.45 9.97 26.84
C PRO A 96 4.66 9.56 28.10
N SER A 97 3.93 10.48 28.70
CA SER A 97 3.05 10.23 29.85
C SER A 97 1.64 9.79 29.45
N GLY A 98 1.33 9.77 28.14
CA GLY A 98 0.03 9.39 27.59
C GLY A 98 -0.99 10.52 27.53
N ASN A 99 -0.60 11.77 27.76
CA ASN A 99 -1.50 12.91 27.62
C ASN A 99 -1.62 13.29 26.15
N ALA A 100 -2.85 13.54 25.68
CA ALA A 100 -3.10 14.00 24.32
C ALA A 100 -2.48 15.39 24.09
N THR A 101 -1.73 15.55 23.00
CA THR A 101 -1.02 16.80 22.69
C THR A 101 -1.61 17.50 21.48
N ALA A 102 -2.07 16.77 20.46
CA ALA A 102 -2.72 17.33 19.28
C ALA A 102 -3.56 16.27 18.58
N SER A 103 -4.50 16.72 17.73
CA SER A 103 -5.32 15.83 16.91
C SER A 103 -5.82 16.53 15.66
N GLY A 104 -6.28 15.76 14.67
CA GLY A 104 -6.83 16.28 13.44
C GLY A 104 -7.16 15.18 12.45
N THR A 105 -7.21 15.54 11.17
CA THR A 105 -7.38 14.63 10.05
C THR A 105 -6.11 14.57 9.20
N TYR A 106 -5.99 13.54 8.38
CA TYR A 106 -4.95 13.46 7.34
C TYR A 106 -5.55 12.94 6.03
N GLN A 107 -4.89 13.24 4.94
CA GLN A 107 -5.23 12.76 3.61
C GLN A 107 -4.02 12.13 2.95
N VAL A 108 -4.25 11.05 2.20
CA VAL A 108 -3.23 10.43 1.34
C VAL A 108 -3.03 11.32 0.12
N THR A 109 -1.77 11.64 -0.17
CA THR A 109 -1.38 12.54 -1.26
C THR A 109 -0.63 11.87 -2.40
N GLY A 110 -0.08 10.67 -2.17
CA GLY A 110 0.66 9.95 -3.20
C GLY A 110 0.98 8.51 -2.82
N PHE A 111 1.07 7.65 -3.82
CA PHE A 111 1.51 6.27 -3.71
C PHE A 111 3.04 6.21 -3.73
N VAL A 112 3.62 5.40 -2.87
CA VAL A 112 5.08 5.14 -2.85
C VAL A 112 5.37 3.73 -3.34
N SER A 113 4.85 2.71 -2.64
CA SER A 113 5.04 1.31 -3.02
C SER A 113 4.04 0.40 -2.33
N PHE A 114 3.83 -0.79 -2.90
CA PHE A 114 3.09 -1.87 -2.26
C PHE A 114 3.77 -3.21 -2.58
N THR A 115 3.96 -4.02 -1.55
CA THR A 115 4.45 -5.39 -1.66
C THR A 115 3.45 -6.33 -1.00
N VAL A 116 2.92 -7.29 -1.76
CA VAL A 116 2.05 -8.34 -1.22
C VAL A 116 2.91 -9.29 -0.38
N ALA A 117 2.46 -9.59 0.83
CA ALA A 117 3.04 -10.64 1.66
C ALA A 117 2.24 -11.94 1.53
N PRO A 118 2.89 -13.11 1.63
CA PRO A 118 2.17 -14.37 1.75
C PRO A 118 1.35 -14.38 3.03
N GLY A 119 0.24 -15.11 3.05
CA GLY A 119 -0.57 -15.26 4.25
C GLY A 119 -2.00 -15.65 3.93
N THR A 120 -2.71 -16.11 4.97
CA THR A 120 -4.11 -16.57 4.87
C THR A 120 -4.96 -15.87 5.91
N ALA A 121 -6.12 -15.35 5.49
CA ALA A 121 -7.11 -14.77 6.39
C ALA A 121 -7.63 -15.81 7.38
N ARG A 122 -7.85 -15.38 8.63
CA ARG A 122 -8.28 -16.28 9.73
C ARG A 122 -9.72 -16.09 10.16
N LEU A 123 -10.22 -14.87 10.08
CA LEU A 123 -11.51 -14.52 10.66
C LEU A 123 -12.59 -14.59 9.59
N PRO A 124 -13.61 -15.49 9.74
CA PRO A 124 -14.57 -15.75 8.67
C PRO A 124 -15.56 -14.62 8.43
N ASN A 125 -15.81 -13.78 9.43
CA ASN A 125 -16.81 -12.72 9.33
C ASN A 125 -16.12 -11.40 8.93
N ASP A 126 -16.03 -11.18 7.62
CA ASP A 126 -15.44 -9.97 7.05
C ASP A 126 -16.56 -8.96 6.74
N ASN A 127 -16.65 -7.91 7.55
CA ASN A 127 -17.64 -6.84 7.40
C ASN A 127 -17.16 -5.65 6.54
N ILE A 128 -16.00 -5.81 5.88
CA ILE A 128 -15.40 -4.78 5.02
C ILE A 128 -15.42 -5.23 3.56
N GLY A 129 -15.17 -6.50 3.31
CA GLY A 129 -15.06 -7.07 1.99
C GLY A 129 -15.39 -8.56 1.96
N ASN A 130 -14.66 -9.29 1.14
CA ASN A 130 -14.75 -10.75 1.08
C ASN A 130 -13.44 -11.34 1.60
N ILE A 131 -13.54 -12.31 2.53
CA ILE A 131 -12.37 -12.98 3.11
C ILE A 131 -11.42 -13.56 2.05
N LYS A 132 -11.93 -13.99 0.89
CA LYS A 132 -11.11 -14.53 -0.21
C LYS A 132 -10.23 -13.46 -0.88
N ASP A 133 -10.63 -12.19 -0.74
CA ASP A 133 -9.94 -11.04 -1.33
C ASP A 133 -8.95 -10.39 -0.36
N GLN A 134 -8.90 -10.85 0.90
CA GLN A 134 -7.93 -10.36 1.89
C GLN A 134 -6.49 -10.70 1.46
N ARG A 135 -5.58 -9.77 1.70
CA ARG A 135 -4.14 -9.92 1.45
C ARG A 135 -3.34 -9.35 2.60
N GLY A 136 -2.25 -10.02 2.92
CA GLY A 136 -1.16 -9.44 3.68
C GLY A 136 -0.30 -8.55 2.78
N GLY A 137 0.43 -7.63 3.37
CA GLY A 137 1.33 -6.78 2.60
C GLY A 137 1.82 -5.56 3.34
N LEU A 138 2.65 -4.79 2.65
CA LEU A 138 3.23 -3.55 3.13
C LEU A 138 3.03 -2.44 2.10
N LEU A 139 2.22 -1.45 2.47
CA LEU A 139 1.92 -0.25 1.69
C LEU A 139 2.68 0.94 2.26
N PHE A 140 3.29 1.74 1.39
CA PHE A 140 3.80 3.07 1.72
C PHE A 140 3.07 4.14 0.91
N VAL A 141 2.62 5.19 1.58
CA VAL A 141 1.97 6.36 0.98
C VAL A 141 2.50 7.65 1.59
N THR A 142 2.50 8.73 0.83
CA THR A 142 2.67 10.07 1.37
C THR A 142 1.35 10.61 1.87
N ILE A 143 1.38 11.36 2.97
CA ILE A 143 0.19 11.94 3.60
C ILE A 143 0.42 13.40 3.94
N GLN A 144 -0.69 14.14 4.04
CA GLN A 144 -0.73 15.52 4.51
C GLN A 144 -1.67 15.62 5.69
N TYR A 145 -1.16 16.08 6.81
CA TYR A 145 -1.95 16.35 8.01
C TYR A 145 -2.69 17.68 7.93
N SER A 146 -3.82 17.79 8.62
CA SER A 146 -4.65 19.00 8.63
C SER A 146 -3.97 20.23 9.26
N ASP A 147 -2.93 20.02 10.04
CA ASP A 147 -2.10 21.10 10.57
C ASP A 147 -1.00 21.59 9.61
N GLY A 148 -0.97 21.06 8.38
CA GLY A 148 0.00 21.43 7.35
C GLY A 148 1.29 20.61 7.38
N SER A 149 1.50 19.74 8.37
CA SER A 149 2.72 18.90 8.38
C SER A 149 2.60 17.76 7.36
N PRO A 150 3.69 17.45 6.62
CA PRO A 150 3.77 16.29 5.75
C PRO A 150 4.12 15.02 6.54
N GLY A 151 3.86 13.85 5.94
CA GLY A 151 4.30 12.57 6.48
C GLY A 151 4.37 11.46 5.46
N VAL A 152 4.93 10.34 5.89
CA VAL A 152 4.89 9.05 5.18
C VAL A 152 4.22 8.05 6.10
N LEU A 153 3.24 7.34 5.58
CA LEU A 153 2.52 6.28 6.30
C LEU A 153 2.87 4.93 5.68
N ALA A 154 3.34 4.01 6.50
CA ALA A 154 3.43 2.59 6.21
C ALA A 154 2.26 1.87 6.88
N VAL A 155 1.50 1.12 6.09
CA VAL A 155 0.43 0.23 6.56
C VAL A 155 0.86 -1.20 6.28
N SER A 156 0.89 -2.05 7.29
CA SER A 156 1.36 -3.42 7.17
C SER A 156 0.39 -4.41 7.79
N CYS A 157 0.02 -5.42 7.01
CA CYS A 157 -0.89 -6.48 7.43
C CYS A 157 -0.15 -7.81 7.48
N ASP A 158 -0.10 -8.39 8.68
CA ASP A 158 0.44 -9.71 8.98
C ASP A 158 -0.69 -10.74 9.09
N LEU A 159 -0.88 -11.54 8.05
CA LEU A 159 -1.82 -12.67 8.05
C LEU A 159 -1.14 -13.96 8.51
N LEU A 160 -1.93 -15.01 8.78
CA LEU A 160 -1.38 -16.33 9.14
C LEU A 160 -0.43 -16.86 8.07
N GLY A 161 0.81 -17.13 8.46
CA GLY A 161 1.86 -17.63 7.56
C GLY A 161 2.67 -16.53 6.87
N THR A 162 2.43 -15.28 7.19
CA THR A 162 3.32 -14.17 6.85
C THR A 162 4.64 -14.33 7.65
N PRO A 163 5.82 -14.04 7.06
CA PRO A 163 7.08 -14.06 7.81
C PRO A 163 7.07 -13.11 9.02
N ASP A 164 7.68 -13.51 10.13
CA ASP A 164 7.76 -12.73 11.38
C ASP A 164 8.41 -11.34 11.20
N SER A 165 9.14 -11.12 10.12
CA SER A 165 9.72 -9.82 9.76
C SER A 165 8.70 -8.80 9.26
N VAL A 166 7.50 -9.22 8.88
CA VAL A 166 6.39 -8.34 8.51
C VAL A 166 5.66 -7.92 9.77
N PHE A 167 5.67 -6.63 10.06
CA PHE A 167 4.98 -6.12 11.24
C PHE A 167 3.47 -5.98 10.99
N GLU A 168 2.68 -5.96 12.04
CA GLU A 168 1.26 -5.64 11.99
C GLU A 168 1.02 -4.20 12.44
N GLY A 169 0.15 -3.46 11.73
CA GLY A 169 -0.24 -2.12 12.09
C GLY A 169 0.41 -1.04 11.22
N ILE A 170 0.84 0.04 11.85
CA ILE A 170 1.39 1.21 11.14
C ILE A 170 2.80 1.59 11.60
N ARG A 171 3.51 2.31 10.71
CA ARG A 171 4.64 3.18 10.99
C ARG A 171 4.37 4.50 10.28
N VAL A 172 4.71 5.64 10.89
CA VAL A 172 4.37 6.92 10.29
C VAL A 172 5.33 8.02 10.74
N SER A 173 5.59 9.00 9.87
CA SER A 173 6.22 10.26 10.28
C SER A 173 5.19 11.40 10.29
N LYS A 174 5.43 12.40 11.14
CA LYS A 174 4.66 13.64 11.18
C LYS A 174 5.62 14.83 11.32
N GLY A 175 5.81 15.58 10.24
CA GLY A 175 6.84 16.62 10.19
C GLY A 175 8.22 16.02 10.42
N PHE A 176 8.87 16.40 11.51
CA PHE A 176 10.21 15.92 11.89
C PHE A 176 10.20 14.76 12.89
N VAL A 177 9.03 14.27 13.31
CA VAL A 177 8.91 13.18 14.28
C VAL A 177 8.66 11.87 13.56
N ASP A 178 9.49 10.87 13.87
CA ASP A 178 9.43 9.53 13.32
C ASP A 178 8.84 8.56 14.35
N TYR A 179 7.61 8.12 14.10
CA TYR A 179 6.93 7.08 14.88
C TYR A 179 7.14 5.73 14.16
N TRP A 180 8.37 5.18 14.26
CA TRP A 180 8.76 3.98 13.51
C TRP A 180 8.86 2.72 14.36
N ASN A 181 8.50 2.79 15.64
CA ASN A 181 8.44 1.63 16.50
C ASN A 181 6.99 1.20 16.74
N GLY A 182 6.77 -0.10 16.88
CA GLY A 182 5.46 -0.64 17.21
C GLY A 182 5.11 -0.39 18.66
N THR A 183 3.85 -0.10 18.92
CA THR A 183 3.30 0.00 20.26
C THR A 183 1.84 -0.45 20.27
N ALA A 184 1.33 -0.79 21.43
CA ALA A 184 -0.10 -1.03 21.59
C ALA A 184 -0.88 0.29 21.36
N PRO A 185 -2.12 0.23 20.83
CA PRO A 185 -2.95 1.42 20.70
C PRO A 185 -3.21 2.08 22.03
N VAL A 186 -3.20 3.39 22.02
CA VAL A 186 -3.66 4.15 23.18
C VAL A 186 -5.14 3.92 23.37
N GLY A 187 -5.56 3.49 24.57
CA GLY A 187 -6.96 3.19 24.88
C GLY A 187 -7.38 1.71 24.82
N GLY A 188 -6.46 0.79 24.52
CA GLY A 188 -6.58 -0.62 24.94
C GLY A 188 -7.57 -1.51 24.22
N VAL A 189 -7.99 -1.22 22.99
CA VAL A 189 -8.87 -2.12 22.24
C VAL A 189 -8.09 -2.70 21.07
N ASN A 190 -8.23 -4.02 20.76
CA ASN A 190 -7.85 -4.74 19.55
C ASN A 190 -7.37 -3.84 18.39
N GLY A 191 -6.35 -3.07 18.67
CA GLY A 191 -5.78 -2.08 17.77
C GLY A 191 -4.54 -2.62 17.09
N ASN A 192 -3.91 -1.76 16.30
CA ASN A 192 -2.77 -2.09 15.46
C ASN A 192 -3.09 -3.21 14.48
N ARG A 193 -4.34 -3.29 14.02
CA ARG A 193 -4.74 -4.25 13.00
C ARG A 193 -5.06 -3.53 11.70
N THR A 194 -4.56 -4.10 10.62
CA THR A 194 -4.77 -3.58 9.27
C THR A 194 -5.20 -4.70 8.33
N ASN A 195 -5.73 -4.35 7.19
CA ASN A 195 -6.07 -5.32 6.16
C ASN A 195 -5.99 -4.70 4.76
N PHE A 196 -5.78 -5.56 3.79
CA PHE A 196 -5.91 -5.22 2.37
C PHE A 196 -6.94 -6.13 1.72
N HIS A 197 -7.76 -5.55 0.82
CA HIS A 197 -8.69 -6.31 -0.02
C HIS A 197 -8.40 -6.04 -1.48
N ILE A 198 -8.39 -7.10 -2.29
CA ILE A 198 -8.48 -6.94 -3.74
C ILE A 198 -9.85 -6.35 -4.07
N LEU A 199 -9.86 -5.35 -4.93
CA LEU A 199 -11.09 -4.78 -5.50
C LEU A 199 -11.29 -5.28 -6.94
N PRO A 200 -12.56 -5.46 -7.37
CA PRO A 200 -12.88 -5.84 -8.74
C PRO A 200 -12.49 -4.78 -9.78
#